data_72f78d138e0f52915d7cc48d421d7fb1
#
_entry.id   72f78d138e0f52915d7cc48d421d7fb1
#
_cell.length_a   1.000
_cell.length_b   1.000
_cell.length_c   1.000
_cell.angle_alpha   90.00
_cell.angle_beta   90.00
_cell.angle_gamma   90.00
#
_symmetry.space_group_name_H-M   'P 1'
#
loop_
_entity.id
_entity.type
_entity.pdbx_description
1 polymer ?
#
loop_
_entity_poly.entity_id
_entity_poly.type
_entity_poly.pdbx_seq_one_letter_code
_entity_poly.pdbx_strand_id
1 'polypeptide(L)'
;MVRLGLQLYPTGYEPKYTLISQHMGDDDDLLIPAGESSVRTDGYTLLTEPAVITAFQPHLHTRGQAQCIEALIPQTDEEGNVLKRAPGPYGAAPLMEQRTLNCVPKWYFNWHLVYNYAEDVAPVLPAGTVIHVSTWHDISEALRVNPDQLNNVVYG
;
A
#
# COMPACT_ATOMS: atom_id res chain seq x y z
N MET A 1 23.39 10.49 22.21
CA MET A 1 22.28 11.26 22.82
C MET A 1 21.24 11.47 21.73
N VAL A 2 20.00 11.03 21.94
CA VAL A 2 18.88 11.25 21.03
C VAL A 2 18.09 12.45 21.56
N ARG A 3 17.68 13.38 20.68
CA ARG A 3 16.80 14.50 21.02
C ARG A 3 15.50 14.35 20.21
N LEU A 4 14.38 14.45 20.89
CA LEU A 4 13.04 14.46 20.28
C LEU A 4 12.47 15.87 20.42
N GLY A 5 12.12 16.47 19.28
CA GLY A 5 11.37 17.74 19.23
C GLY A 5 9.91 17.45 18.94
N LEU A 6 9.00 18.06 19.71
CA LEU A 6 7.57 17.99 19.50
C LEU A 6 7.03 19.38 19.19
N GLN A 7 6.23 19.47 18.13
CA GLN A 7 5.44 20.67 17.82
C GLN A 7 3.99 20.35 18.14
N LEU A 8 3.41 21.08 19.08
CA LEU A 8 2.05 20.87 19.54
C LEU A 8 1.13 21.97 18.99
N TYR A 9 -0.11 21.61 18.77
CA TYR A 9 -1.16 22.60 18.50
C TYR A 9 -1.43 23.46 19.74
N PRO A 10 -1.92 24.69 19.55
CA PRO A 10 -2.37 25.51 20.67
C PRO A 10 -3.48 24.84 21.49
N THR A 11 -3.54 25.15 22.77
CA THR A 11 -4.63 24.68 23.63
C THR A 11 -5.99 25.07 23.06
N GLY A 12 -6.92 24.11 22.94
CA GLY A 12 -8.26 24.32 22.40
C GLY A 12 -8.35 24.24 20.87
N TYR A 13 -7.22 23.90 20.17
CA TYR A 13 -7.29 23.63 18.75
C TYR A 13 -8.04 22.31 18.48
N GLU A 14 -9.06 22.38 17.65
CA GLU A 14 -9.81 21.21 17.18
C GLU A 14 -9.44 20.94 15.72
N PRO A 15 -8.81 19.79 15.41
CA PRO A 15 -8.44 19.46 14.03
C PRO A 15 -9.69 19.18 13.19
N LYS A 16 -9.73 19.73 11.97
CA LYS A 16 -10.80 19.47 11.01
C LYS A 16 -10.80 18.02 10.51
N TYR A 17 -9.64 17.40 10.48
CA TYR A 17 -9.46 16.03 10.00
C TYR A 17 -8.65 15.22 11.00
N THR A 18 -8.91 13.93 11.06
CA THR A 18 -8.11 12.98 11.83
C THR A 18 -7.15 12.28 10.87
N LEU A 19 -5.85 12.28 11.21
CA LEU A 19 -4.87 11.46 10.51
C LEU A 19 -4.91 10.05 11.07
N ILE A 20 -5.09 9.08 10.18
CA ILE A 20 -5.07 7.67 10.50
C ILE A 20 -3.85 7.05 9.81
N SER A 21 -3.03 6.31 10.56
CA SER A 21 -2.02 5.43 10.00
C SER A 21 -2.62 4.03 9.94
N GLN A 22 -2.68 3.46 8.74
CA GLN A 22 -3.24 2.15 8.52
C GLN A 22 -2.25 1.29 7.74
N HIS A 23 -2.03 0.07 8.20
CA HIS A 23 -1.38 -0.96 7.41
C HIS A 23 -2.33 -1.37 6.30
N MET A 24 -1.80 -1.46 5.09
CA MET A 24 -2.56 -1.84 3.90
C MET A 24 -1.87 -3.01 3.24
N GLY A 25 -2.68 -3.95 2.80
CA GLY A 25 -2.23 -5.23 2.28
C GLY A 25 -2.56 -6.34 3.28
N ASP A 26 -2.45 -7.57 2.81
CA ASP A 26 -2.59 -8.76 3.62
C ASP A 26 -1.19 -9.33 3.82
N ASP A 27 -0.76 -9.48 5.06
CA ASP A 27 0.55 -10.00 5.45
C ASP A 27 0.46 -11.42 6.04
N ASP A 28 -0.76 -11.93 6.23
CA ASP A 28 -0.97 -13.25 6.85
C ASP A 28 -0.53 -14.41 5.95
N ASP A 29 -0.46 -14.20 4.63
CA ASP A 29 -0.14 -15.24 3.64
C ASP A 29 1.22 -15.05 2.94
N LEU A 30 2.15 -14.28 3.54
CA LEU A 30 3.46 -14.09 2.94
C LEU A 30 4.25 -15.39 2.93
N LEU A 31 4.47 -15.95 1.74
CA LEU A 31 5.35 -17.07 1.49
C LEU A 31 6.41 -16.68 0.45
N ILE A 32 7.68 -16.70 0.87
CA ILE A 32 8.81 -16.50 -0.02
C ILE A 32 9.60 -17.81 -0.07
N PRO A 33 9.49 -18.59 -1.16
CA PRO A 33 10.19 -19.86 -1.27
C PRO A 33 11.71 -19.69 -1.29
N ALA A 34 12.42 -20.64 -0.68
CA ALA A 34 13.88 -20.62 -0.62
C ALA A 34 14.52 -20.55 -2.02
N GLY A 35 15.53 -19.73 -2.18
CA GLY A 35 16.28 -19.57 -3.43
C GLY A 35 15.58 -18.80 -4.55
N GLU A 36 14.33 -18.40 -4.36
CA GLU A 36 13.56 -17.70 -5.37
C GLU A 36 13.92 -16.21 -5.43
N SER A 37 13.89 -15.67 -6.64
CA SER A 37 14.06 -14.25 -6.90
C SER A 37 12.78 -13.62 -7.43
N SER A 38 12.55 -12.36 -7.12
CA SER A 38 11.41 -11.60 -7.64
C SER A 38 10.02 -12.22 -7.32
N VAL A 39 9.88 -12.74 -6.09
CA VAL A 39 8.60 -13.26 -5.61
C VAL A 39 7.66 -12.10 -5.37
N ARG A 40 6.55 -12.06 -6.11
CA ARG A 40 5.52 -11.04 -5.96
C ARG A 40 4.44 -11.51 -5.00
N THR A 41 4.02 -10.61 -4.12
CA THR A 41 2.84 -10.75 -3.28
C THR A 41 1.93 -9.53 -3.48
N ASP A 42 0.64 -9.74 -3.32
CA ASP A 42 -0.39 -8.73 -3.54
C ASP A 42 -1.35 -8.70 -2.34
N GLY A 43 -1.62 -7.51 -1.82
CA GLY A 43 -2.57 -7.30 -0.75
C GLY A 43 -3.64 -6.27 -1.13
N TYR A 44 -4.85 -6.40 -0.59
CA TYR A 44 -6.00 -5.57 -0.94
C TYR A 44 -6.70 -5.06 0.30
N THR A 45 -7.02 -3.77 0.33
CA THR A 45 -7.75 -3.13 1.42
C THR A 45 -8.90 -2.29 0.87
N LEU A 46 -10.12 -2.57 1.30
CA LEU A 46 -11.31 -1.81 0.90
C LEU A 46 -11.43 -0.53 1.76
N LEU A 47 -11.54 0.63 1.11
CA LEU A 47 -11.94 1.87 1.77
C LEU A 47 -13.45 1.90 1.95
N THR A 48 -13.91 1.81 3.17
CA THR A 48 -15.33 1.89 3.51
C THR A 48 -15.86 3.33 3.57
N GLU A 49 -14.95 4.29 3.76
CA GLU A 49 -15.21 5.72 3.79
C GLU A 49 -14.30 6.48 2.81
N PRO A 50 -14.70 7.66 2.34
CA PRO A 50 -13.82 8.49 1.53
C PRO A 50 -12.56 8.88 2.32
N ALA A 51 -11.40 8.89 1.65
CA ALA A 51 -10.13 9.22 2.27
C ALA A 51 -9.26 10.09 1.37
N VAL A 52 -8.40 10.89 2.02
CA VAL A 52 -7.28 11.58 1.37
C VAL A 52 -6.01 10.85 1.74
N ILE A 53 -5.27 10.38 0.76
CA ILE A 53 -3.98 9.71 1.01
C ILE A 53 -2.91 10.79 1.13
N THR A 54 -2.43 11.02 2.34
CA THR A 54 -1.44 12.06 2.62
C THR A 54 -0.01 11.59 2.51
N ALA A 55 0.23 10.29 2.76
CA ALA A 55 1.56 9.71 2.72
C ALA A 55 1.53 8.22 2.38
N PHE A 56 2.65 7.74 1.87
CA PHE A 56 2.94 6.33 1.67
C PHE A 56 4.30 6.01 2.29
N GLN A 57 4.33 5.01 3.15
CA GLN A 57 5.56 4.47 3.70
C GLN A 57 5.68 2.99 3.28
N PRO A 58 6.49 2.69 2.25
CA PRO A 58 6.77 1.30 1.92
C PRO A 58 7.54 0.67 3.08
N HIS A 59 7.04 -0.47 3.54
CA HIS A 59 7.66 -1.19 4.63
C HIS A 59 7.87 -2.65 4.23
N LEU A 60 9.12 -3.01 4.09
CA LEU A 60 9.58 -4.36 3.80
C LEU A 60 10.73 -4.70 4.75
N HIS A 61 11.09 -5.97 4.84
CA HIS A 61 12.27 -6.39 5.56
C HIS A 61 13.44 -6.63 4.62
N THR A 62 14.53 -7.22 5.10
CA THR A 62 15.81 -7.37 4.37
C THR A 62 15.71 -8.03 3.00
N ARG A 63 14.63 -8.77 2.75
CA ARG A 63 14.36 -9.46 1.47
C ARG A 63 13.53 -8.63 0.49
N GLY A 64 13.02 -7.48 0.93
CA GLY A 64 12.24 -6.58 0.09
C GLY A 64 13.05 -5.96 -1.03
N GLN A 65 12.46 -5.88 -2.22
CA GLN A 65 13.06 -5.30 -3.42
C GLN A 65 12.30 -4.07 -3.90
N ALA A 66 10.99 -4.15 -3.95
CA ALA A 66 10.12 -3.10 -4.45
C ALA A 66 8.75 -3.16 -3.80
N GLN A 67 8.07 -2.02 -3.73
CA GLN A 67 6.67 -1.95 -3.30
C GLN A 67 5.96 -0.84 -4.06
N CYS A 68 4.77 -1.15 -4.57
CA CYS A 68 3.88 -0.20 -5.22
C CYS A 68 2.53 -0.17 -4.51
N ILE A 69 1.86 0.98 -4.55
CA ILE A 69 0.51 1.17 -4.07
C ILE A 69 -0.34 1.76 -5.20
N GLU A 70 -1.51 1.17 -5.43
CA GLU A 70 -2.47 1.54 -6.46
C GLU A 70 -3.86 1.67 -5.87
N ALA A 71 -4.70 2.50 -6.48
CA ALA A 71 -6.11 2.59 -6.18
C ALA A 71 -6.91 1.99 -7.32
N LEU A 72 -7.80 1.04 -7.00
CA LEU A 72 -8.85 0.58 -7.88
C LEU A 72 -10.12 1.34 -7.50
N ILE A 73 -10.47 2.31 -8.32
CA ILE A 73 -11.52 3.30 -8.02
C ILE A 73 -12.79 2.90 -8.77
N PRO A 74 -13.96 2.76 -8.10
CA PRO A 74 -15.20 2.46 -8.79
C PRO A 74 -15.57 3.62 -9.72
N GLN A 75 -15.86 3.31 -10.98
CA GLN A 75 -16.37 4.27 -11.95
C GLN A 75 -17.84 4.52 -11.70
N THR A 76 -18.26 5.79 -11.85
CA THR A 76 -19.65 6.20 -11.67
C THR A 76 -20.18 6.90 -12.92
N ASP A 77 -21.51 6.87 -13.09
CA ASP A 77 -22.21 7.75 -14.04
C ASP A 77 -22.31 9.20 -13.51
N GLU A 78 -22.98 10.06 -14.28
CA GLU A 78 -23.19 11.48 -13.93
C GLU A 78 -24.04 11.65 -12.66
N GLU A 79 -24.90 10.68 -12.35
CA GLU A 79 -25.74 10.66 -11.16
C GLU A 79 -25.04 10.06 -9.94
N GLY A 80 -23.79 9.54 -10.08
CA GLY A 80 -22.99 8.96 -9.02
C GLY A 80 -23.24 7.46 -8.78
N ASN A 81 -23.99 6.76 -9.65
CA ASN A 81 -24.19 5.32 -9.52
C ASN A 81 -22.99 4.55 -10.04
N VAL A 82 -22.57 3.53 -9.32
CA VAL A 82 -21.43 2.69 -9.72
C VAL A 82 -21.75 1.92 -11.01
N LEU A 83 -20.95 2.14 -12.03
CA LEU A 83 -21.01 1.41 -13.29
C LEU A 83 -20.61 -0.04 -13.07
N LYS A 84 -21.33 -0.97 -13.70
CA LYS A 84 -21.10 -2.40 -13.56
C LYS A 84 -20.94 -3.06 -14.93
N ARG A 85 -20.12 -4.10 -14.97
CA ARG A 85 -20.05 -5.00 -16.12
C ARG A 85 -21.36 -5.81 -16.24
N ALA A 86 -21.61 -6.34 -17.42
CA ALA A 86 -22.68 -7.32 -17.60
C ALA A 86 -22.51 -8.46 -16.58
N PRO A 87 -23.63 -8.99 -16.02
CA PRO A 87 -23.58 -10.06 -15.06
C PRO A 87 -22.86 -11.30 -15.61
N GLY A 88 -21.90 -11.78 -14.86
CA GLY A 88 -21.22 -13.06 -15.09
C GLY A 88 -21.70 -14.13 -14.10
N PRO A 89 -21.01 -15.29 -14.02
CA PRO A 89 -21.36 -16.38 -13.11
C PRO A 89 -21.42 -15.97 -11.62
N TYR A 90 -20.69 -14.91 -11.26
CA TYR A 90 -20.61 -14.36 -9.89
C TYR A 90 -21.36 -13.03 -9.73
N GLY A 91 -22.25 -12.69 -10.66
CA GLY A 91 -22.98 -11.43 -10.66
C GLY A 91 -22.31 -10.31 -11.46
N ALA A 92 -22.85 -9.09 -11.30
CA ALA A 92 -22.33 -7.89 -11.94
C ALA A 92 -21.24 -7.27 -11.09
N ALA A 93 -20.01 -7.25 -11.59
CA ALA A 93 -18.87 -6.60 -10.92
C ALA A 93 -18.80 -5.11 -11.28
N PRO A 94 -18.36 -4.22 -10.35
CA PRO A 94 -18.11 -2.82 -10.66
C PRO A 94 -17.05 -2.67 -11.75
N LEU A 95 -17.17 -1.63 -12.56
CA LEU A 95 -16.08 -1.16 -13.39
C LEU A 95 -15.12 -0.36 -12.50
N MET A 96 -13.84 -0.67 -12.58
CA MET A 96 -12.81 -0.03 -11.78
C MET A 96 -11.83 0.69 -12.69
N GLU A 97 -11.44 1.91 -12.30
CA GLU A 97 -10.29 2.62 -12.83
C GLU A 97 -9.08 2.26 -11.96
N GLN A 98 -7.98 1.84 -12.56
CA GLN A 98 -6.73 1.61 -11.84
C GLN A 98 -5.85 2.86 -11.93
N ARG A 99 -5.37 3.31 -10.79
CA ARG A 99 -4.48 4.47 -10.67
C ARG A 99 -3.31 4.15 -9.77
N THR A 100 -2.08 4.24 -10.29
CA THR A 100 -0.87 4.13 -9.46
C THR A 100 -0.76 5.38 -8.58
N LEU A 101 -0.67 5.18 -7.29
CA LEU A 101 -0.50 6.25 -6.31
C LEU A 101 0.98 6.52 -6.05
N ASN A 102 1.76 5.47 -5.81
CA ASN A 102 3.20 5.56 -5.62
C ASN A 102 3.86 4.22 -5.94
N CYS A 103 5.16 4.25 -6.26
CA CYS A 103 5.93 3.04 -6.48
C CYS A 103 7.39 3.27 -6.12
N VAL A 104 7.94 2.39 -5.28
CA VAL A 104 9.37 2.36 -4.93
C VAL A 104 9.97 1.13 -5.58
N PRO A 105 10.55 1.28 -6.80
CA PRO A 105 11.03 0.16 -7.60
C PRO A 105 12.34 -0.43 -7.10
N LYS A 106 13.01 0.28 -6.20
CA LYS A 106 14.25 -0.18 -5.56
C LYS A 106 14.22 0.23 -4.10
N TRP A 107 13.66 -0.64 -3.28
CA TRP A 107 13.60 -0.44 -1.85
C TRP A 107 14.93 -0.84 -1.18
N TYR A 108 15.30 -0.16 -0.12
CA TYR A 108 16.55 -0.41 0.60
C TYR A 108 16.31 -0.40 2.11
N PHE A 109 16.62 -1.51 2.77
CA PHE A 109 16.33 -1.74 4.20
C PHE A 109 16.84 -0.64 5.12
N ASN A 110 18.00 -0.06 4.86
CA ASN A 110 18.57 1.00 5.70
C ASN A 110 18.09 2.41 5.33
N TRP A 111 17.11 2.53 4.42
CA TRP A 111 16.61 3.81 3.91
C TRP A 111 15.08 3.82 3.86
N HIS A 112 14.46 3.80 5.06
CA HIS A 112 13.01 3.85 5.21
C HIS A 112 12.53 5.28 5.09
N LEU A 113 11.90 5.61 3.98
CA LEU A 113 11.33 6.93 3.72
C LEU A 113 9.81 6.90 3.81
N VAL A 114 9.25 8.00 4.31
CA VAL A 114 7.84 8.33 4.15
C VAL A 114 7.71 9.28 2.98
N TYR A 115 6.95 8.91 1.98
CA TYR A 115 6.65 9.72 0.79
C TYR A 115 5.37 10.51 1.05
N ASN A 116 5.51 11.79 1.36
CA ASN A 116 4.37 12.67 1.60
C ASN A 116 3.92 13.30 0.28
N TYR A 117 2.61 13.33 0.05
CA TYR A 117 2.02 14.10 -1.03
C TYR A 117 1.99 15.58 -0.64
N ALA A 118 2.22 16.46 -1.61
CA ALA A 118 1.87 17.86 -1.43
C ALA A 118 0.33 17.99 -1.31
N GLU A 119 -0.14 18.94 -0.54
CA GLU A 119 -1.55 19.06 -0.17
C GLU A 119 -2.48 19.20 -1.40
N ASP A 120 -2.00 19.90 -2.44
CA ASP A 120 -2.73 20.17 -3.68
C ASP A 120 -2.79 18.98 -4.64
N VAL A 121 -1.99 17.92 -4.42
CA VAL A 121 -1.95 16.72 -5.26
C VAL A 121 -2.24 15.43 -4.50
N ALA A 122 -2.54 15.53 -3.22
CA ALA A 122 -2.89 14.37 -2.41
C ALA A 122 -4.13 13.65 -2.98
N PRO A 123 -4.05 12.34 -3.26
CA PRO A 123 -5.17 11.61 -3.86
C PRO A 123 -6.40 11.61 -2.96
N VAL A 124 -7.53 12.08 -3.49
CA VAL A 124 -8.84 11.97 -2.85
C VAL A 124 -9.54 10.75 -3.45
N LEU A 125 -9.85 9.78 -2.61
CA LEU A 125 -10.41 8.50 -3.01
C LEU A 125 -11.81 8.33 -2.42
N PRO A 126 -12.81 7.94 -3.21
CA PRO A 126 -14.16 7.69 -2.71
C PRO A 126 -14.23 6.38 -1.91
N ALA A 127 -15.27 6.24 -1.11
CA ALA A 127 -15.65 4.95 -0.54
C ALA A 127 -15.86 3.91 -1.64
N GLY A 128 -15.56 2.65 -1.35
CA GLY A 128 -15.59 1.57 -2.33
C GLY A 128 -14.31 1.44 -3.16
N THR A 129 -13.35 2.35 -3.02
CA THR A 129 -12.01 2.18 -3.59
C THR A 129 -11.30 1.01 -2.91
N VAL A 130 -10.67 0.16 -3.71
CA VAL A 130 -9.78 -0.88 -3.19
C VAL A 130 -8.34 -0.41 -3.36
N ILE A 131 -7.63 -0.32 -2.25
CA ILE A 131 -6.19 -0.10 -2.27
C ILE A 131 -5.52 -1.45 -2.53
N HIS A 132 -4.69 -1.49 -3.56
CA HIS A 132 -3.88 -2.63 -3.95
C HIS A 132 -2.42 -2.32 -3.67
N VAL A 133 -1.78 -3.17 -2.89
CA VAL A 133 -0.34 -3.10 -2.60
C VAL A 133 0.31 -4.31 -3.24
N SER A 134 1.29 -4.08 -4.10
CA SER A 134 2.14 -5.14 -4.63
C SER A 134 3.55 -5.01 -4.09
N THR A 135 4.13 -6.12 -3.67
CA THR A 135 5.48 -6.19 -3.15
C THR A 135 6.30 -7.23 -3.91
N TRP A 136 7.59 -7.00 -4.00
CA TRP A 136 8.54 -7.96 -4.58
C TRP A 136 9.63 -8.26 -3.57
N HIS A 137 9.92 -9.54 -3.43
CA HIS A 137 10.94 -10.06 -2.53
C HIS A 137 11.95 -10.91 -3.29
N ASP A 138 13.15 -11.00 -2.75
CA ASP A 138 14.25 -11.78 -3.30
C ASP A 138 14.95 -12.55 -2.16
N ILE A 139 15.02 -13.85 -2.29
CA ILE A 139 15.74 -14.75 -1.36
C ILE A 139 16.78 -15.58 -2.10
N SER A 140 17.14 -15.17 -3.33
CA SER A 140 18.16 -15.82 -4.12
C SER A 140 19.56 -15.67 -3.52
N GLU A 141 20.50 -16.51 -4.00
CA GLU A 141 21.90 -16.39 -3.63
C GLU A 141 22.56 -15.09 -4.09
N ALA A 142 21.98 -14.42 -5.11
CA ALA A 142 22.46 -13.14 -5.60
C ALA A 142 22.22 -11.98 -4.61
N LEU A 143 21.29 -12.12 -3.68
CA LEU A 143 20.98 -11.10 -2.68
C LEU A 143 22.00 -11.15 -1.53
N ARG A 144 23.00 -10.26 -1.58
CA ARG A 144 24.13 -10.25 -0.61
C ARG A 144 23.73 -10.05 0.85
N VAL A 145 22.58 -9.46 1.11
CA VAL A 145 22.07 -9.17 2.47
C VAL A 145 21.08 -10.22 2.96
N ASN A 146 20.89 -11.29 2.20
CA ASN A 146 19.98 -12.36 2.60
C ASN A 146 20.68 -13.29 3.61
N PRO A 147 20.24 -13.33 4.88
CA PRO A 147 20.88 -14.15 5.90
C PRO A 147 20.49 -15.63 5.79
N ASP A 148 19.47 -15.97 4.99
CA ASP A 148 18.83 -17.29 5.06
C ASP A 148 18.23 -17.72 3.71
N GLN A 149 19.13 -17.98 2.75
CA GLN A 149 18.80 -18.34 1.38
C GLN A 149 18.17 -19.73 1.21
N LEU A 150 18.36 -20.61 2.21
CA LEU A 150 17.96 -22.02 2.11
C LEU A 150 16.58 -22.29 2.73
N ASN A 151 15.99 -21.35 3.45
CA ASN A 151 14.71 -21.53 4.12
C ASN A 151 13.61 -20.69 3.47
N ASN A 152 12.42 -21.24 3.46
CA ASN A 152 11.23 -20.45 3.13
C ASN A 152 11.01 -19.39 4.20
N VAL A 153 10.53 -18.23 3.79
CA VAL A 153 10.04 -17.21 4.70
C VAL A 153 8.53 -17.25 4.68
N VAL A 154 7.96 -17.49 5.83
CA VAL A 154 6.51 -17.53 6.05
C VAL A 154 6.20 -16.48 7.11
N TYR A 155 5.21 -15.67 6.86
CA TYR A 155 4.58 -14.80 7.83
C TYR A 155 3.16 -15.32 8.07
N GLY A 156 2.80 -15.52 9.32
CA GLY A 156 1.47 -15.91 9.76
C GLY A 156 1.07 -15.15 11.00
#